data_6b00df7888be7b15d5e197f4b0b88882
#
_entry.id   6b00df7888be7b15d5e197f4b0b88882
#
_cell.length_a   1.000
_cell.length_b   1.000
_cell.length_c   1.000
_cell.angle_alpha   90.00
_cell.angle_beta   90.00
_cell.angle_gamma   90.00
#
_symmetry.space_group_name_H-M   'P 1'
#
loop_
_entity.id
_entity.type
_entity.pdbx_description
1 polymer ?
#
loop_
_entity_poly.entity_id
_entity_poly.type
_entity_poly.pdbx_seq_one_letter_code
_entity_poly.pdbx_strand_id
1 'polypeptide(L)'
;MATMKAIGVDAKQALVDLTLAQPVATGNQLVVAVKAISVNPVDLKLREGVTVETAPKILGYDAVGTVTAVGPDVTKFKVGDRIYYAGSTQVAGANAEYQLVDERLASLAPRTLTDAQAAAMPLTTLTAYELLFEKLQFVGKANQNQKRTLLIINGGGGVGTIMAQLAHWAGITVLATSSPKNADWLRQNQVDVPLDYHKDLYAQVREAGYDSVDAIAILWAPEAYFDVAAKLVKPFGHIGSIVGSPADLPLYLIKNKAASFDWEYMFAKSDADYNVASQGRILQLAARLFDQGVLTTTLTETMTTGINAASLNEAHARVGAGHMTGKLVVTGPFNA
;
A
#
# COMPACT_ATOMS: atom_id res chain seq x y z
N MET A 1 -5.96 17.47 -30.78
CA MET A 1 -5.68 16.32 -29.91
C MET A 1 -6.80 16.22 -28.90
N ALA A 2 -7.22 15.02 -28.54
CA ALA A 2 -8.19 14.85 -27.45
C ALA A 2 -7.59 15.32 -26.12
N THR A 3 -8.42 15.91 -25.26
CA THR A 3 -8.01 16.38 -23.94
C THR A 3 -8.57 15.52 -22.85
N MET A 4 -8.00 15.60 -21.65
CA MET A 4 -8.44 14.94 -20.43
C MET A 4 -8.42 15.89 -19.24
N LYS A 5 -9.21 15.60 -18.22
CA LYS A 5 -9.13 16.22 -16.91
C LYS A 5 -8.07 15.54 -16.05
N ALA A 6 -7.36 16.33 -15.24
CA ALA A 6 -6.39 15.83 -14.29
C ALA A 6 -6.31 16.77 -13.07
N ILE A 7 -5.79 16.29 -11.98
CA ILE A 7 -5.51 17.07 -10.79
C ILE A 7 -4.00 17.06 -10.55
N GLY A 8 -3.39 18.25 -10.64
CA GLY A 8 -1.98 18.45 -10.41
C GLY A 8 -1.69 19.14 -9.09
N VAL A 9 -0.48 19.01 -8.62
CA VAL A 9 0.07 19.80 -7.50
C VAL A 9 0.86 20.95 -8.10
N ASP A 10 0.46 22.19 -7.80
CA ASP A 10 1.15 23.38 -8.28
C ASP A 10 2.43 23.69 -7.47
N ALA A 11 3.15 24.74 -7.87
CA ALA A 11 4.38 25.17 -7.22
C ALA A 11 4.18 25.67 -5.76
N LYS A 12 2.94 25.89 -5.33
CA LYS A 12 2.56 26.23 -3.95
C LYS A 12 2.04 25.03 -3.18
N GLN A 13 2.22 23.82 -3.76
CA GLN A 13 1.73 22.55 -3.19
C GLN A 13 0.20 22.46 -3.07
N ALA A 14 -0.53 23.32 -3.80
CA ALA A 14 -1.98 23.24 -3.89
C ALA A 14 -2.40 22.22 -4.96
N LEU A 15 -3.48 21.48 -4.68
CA LEU A 15 -4.14 20.64 -5.69
C LEU A 15 -4.98 21.55 -6.58
N VAL A 16 -4.77 21.47 -7.89
CA VAL A 16 -5.44 22.28 -8.91
C VAL A 16 -5.97 21.39 -10.04
N ASP A 17 -7.15 21.76 -10.53
CA ASP A 17 -7.75 21.07 -11.67
C ASP A 17 -7.10 21.55 -12.97
N LEU A 18 -6.77 20.59 -13.85
CA LEU A 18 -6.04 20.80 -15.09
C LEU A 18 -6.80 20.20 -16.29
N THR A 19 -6.56 20.75 -17.46
CA THR A 19 -6.93 20.12 -18.73
C THR A 19 -5.66 19.89 -19.55
N LEU A 20 -5.37 18.63 -19.85
CA LEU A 20 -4.15 18.19 -20.51
C LEU A 20 -4.47 17.42 -21.80
N ALA A 21 -3.47 17.20 -22.67
CA ALA A 21 -3.59 16.27 -23.77
C ALA A 21 -3.70 14.83 -23.24
N GLN A 22 -4.54 14.02 -23.86
CA GLN A 22 -4.60 12.59 -23.54
C GLN A 22 -3.26 11.92 -23.88
N PRO A 23 -2.78 10.99 -23.03
CA PRO A 23 -1.54 10.28 -23.29
C PRO A 23 -1.67 9.27 -24.42
N VAL A 24 -0.55 8.98 -25.07
CA VAL A 24 -0.44 7.96 -26.13
C VAL A 24 0.48 6.84 -25.64
N ALA A 25 0.01 5.58 -25.71
CA ALA A 25 0.79 4.42 -25.32
C ALA A 25 1.92 4.14 -26.31
N THR A 26 3.11 3.88 -25.78
CA THR A 26 4.29 3.44 -26.54
C THR A 26 4.91 2.22 -25.86
N GLY A 27 5.71 1.43 -26.58
CA GLY A 27 6.37 0.26 -26.01
C GLY A 27 5.39 -0.67 -25.27
N ASN A 28 5.68 -0.95 -24.00
CA ASN A 28 4.90 -1.80 -23.13
C ASN A 28 3.87 -1.04 -22.26
N GLN A 29 3.50 0.19 -22.65
CA GLN A 29 2.56 1.01 -21.89
C GLN A 29 1.10 0.73 -22.27
N LEU A 30 0.25 0.92 -21.27
CA LEU A 30 -1.21 0.90 -21.38
C LEU A 30 -1.73 2.34 -21.17
N VAL A 31 -2.75 2.76 -21.93
CA VAL A 31 -3.58 3.91 -21.53
C VAL A 31 -4.80 3.37 -20.80
N VAL A 32 -4.98 3.83 -19.57
CA VAL A 32 -6.05 3.38 -18.68
C VAL A 32 -7.02 4.52 -18.42
N ALA A 33 -8.30 4.34 -18.75
CA ALA A 33 -9.37 5.22 -18.28
C ALA A 33 -9.65 4.91 -16.81
N VAL A 34 -9.24 5.80 -15.90
CA VAL A 34 -9.34 5.65 -14.46
C VAL A 34 -10.80 5.74 -14.01
N LYS A 35 -11.23 4.85 -13.11
CA LYS A 35 -12.59 4.77 -12.56
C LYS A 35 -12.68 5.09 -11.08
N ALA A 36 -11.67 4.72 -10.32
CA ALA A 36 -11.57 5.01 -8.89
C ALA A 36 -10.09 5.08 -8.49
N ILE A 37 -9.80 5.91 -7.51
CA ILE A 37 -8.46 6.11 -6.95
C ILE A 37 -8.50 6.03 -5.43
N SER A 38 -7.41 5.61 -4.81
CA SER A 38 -7.28 5.61 -3.35
C SER A 38 -6.10 6.44 -2.91
N VAL A 39 -6.29 7.24 -1.87
CA VAL A 39 -5.25 8.12 -1.32
C VAL A 39 -4.41 7.37 -0.29
N ASN A 40 -3.11 7.61 -0.31
CA ASN A 40 -2.11 7.03 0.58
C ASN A 40 -1.28 8.11 1.27
N PRO A 41 -0.65 7.84 2.43
CA PRO A 41 0.26 8.79 3.07
C PRO A 41 1.42 9.24 2.17
N VAL A 42 1.86 8.42 1.22
CA VAL A 42 2.91 8.78 0.26
C VAL A 42 2.47 9.90 -0.70
N ASP A 43 1.19 9.99 -1.04
CA ASP A 43 0.65 11.08 -1.86
C ASP A 43 0.87 12.44 -1.17
N LEU A 44 0.63 12.49 0.15
CA LEU A 44 0.83 13.70 0.95
C LEU A 44 2.33 14.08 1.01
N LYS A 45 3.21 13.10 1.28
CA LYS A 45 4.66 13.33 1.34
C LYS A 45 5.22 13.81 -0.01
N LEU A 46 4.77 13.21 -1.11
CA LEU A 46 5.21 13.62 -2.45
C LEU A 46 4.63 14.98 -2.85
N ARG A 47 3.43 15.32 -2.36
CA ARG A 47 2.85 16.66 -2.54
C ARG A 47 3.71 17.74 -1.88
N GLU A 48 4.16 17.52 -0.65
CA GLU A 48 5.05 18.43 0.09
C GLU A 48 6.41 18.62 -0.61
N GLY A 49 6.85 17.64 -1.40
CA GLY A 49 8.11 17.69 -2.15
C GLY A 49 8.02 18.38 -3.53
N VAL A 50 6.84 18.87 -3.95
CA VAL A 50 6.70 19.53 -5.25
C VAL A 50 7.30 20.93 -5.20
N THR A 51 8.17 21.24 -6.17
CA THR A 51 8.86 22.53 -6.33
C THR A 51 8.39 23.26 -7.60
N VAL A 52 8.87 24.47 -7.83
CA VAL A 52 8.57 25.26 -9.04
C VAL A 52 9.03 24.50 -10.30
N GLU A 53 10.16 23.80 -10.23
CA GLU A 53 10.74 23.08 -11.37
C GLU A 53 9.97 21.79 -11.70
N THR A 54 9.28 21.20 -10.70
CA THR A 54 8.55 19.94 -10.88
C THR A 54 7.05 20.10 -11.04
N ALA A 55 6.52 21.31 -10.85
CA ALA A 55 5.09 21.61 -10.97
C ALA A 55 4.69 21.86 -12.45
N PRO A 56 3.43 21.54 -12.85
CA PRO A 56 2.46 20.78 -12.06
C PRO A 56 2.76 19.29 -12.06
N LYS A 57 2.72 18.62 -10.90
CA LYS A 57 2.94 17.18 -10.78
C LYS A 57 1.62 16.44 -10.52
N ILE A 58 1.30 15.45 -11.34
CA ILE A 58 0.13 14.58 -11.13
C ILE A 58 0.54 13.44 -10.21
N LEU A 59 -0.12 13.30 -9.07
CA LEU A 59 0.06 12.24 -8.09
C LEU A 59 -1.01 11.15 -8.25
N GLY A 60 -1.07 10.22 -7.31
CA GLY A 60 -2.03 9.12 -7.24
C GLY A 60 -1.38 7.77 -7.55
N TYR A 61 -1.35 6.91 -6.53
CA TYR A 61 -0.61 5.64 -6.58
C TYR A 61 -1.47 4.46 -6.11
N ASP A 62 -2.75 4.50 -6.47
CA ASP A 62 -3.72 3.41 -6.30
C ASP A 62 -4.88 3.67 -7.25
N ALA A 63 -5.09 2.82 -8.23
CA ALA A 63 -6.18 2.98 -9.17
C ALA A 63 -6.75 1.65 -9.69
N VAL A 64 -7.99 1.74 -10.11
CA VAL A 64 -8.65 0.78 -10.98
C VAL A 64 -9.18 1.51 -12.21
N GLY A 65 -9.10 0.87 -13.37
CA GLY A 65 -9.60 1.46 -14.60
C GLY A 65 -9.74 0.43 -15.72
N THR A 66 -10.13 0.93 -16.89
CA THR A 66 -10.28 0.13 -18.10
C THR A 66 -9.20 0.51 -19.11
N VAL A 67 -8.51 -0.46 -19.68
CA VAL A 67 -7.54 -0.26 -20.75
C VAL A 67 -8.24 0.27 -22.00
N THR A 68 -7.83 1.42 -22.51
CA THR A 68 -8.39 2.07 -23.71
C THR A 68 -7.46 2.04 -24.92
N ALA A 69 -6.15 1.92 -24.67
CA ALA A 69 -5.15 1.72 -25.73
C ALA A 69 -3.96 0.94 -25.15
N VAL A 70 -3.24 0.26 -26.05
CA VAL A 70 -2.04 -0.51 -25.72
C VAL A 70 -0.90 -0.12 -26.67
N GLY A 71 0.31 -0.08 -26.14
CA GLY A 71 1.53 0.09 -26.95
C GLY A 71 1.87 -1.17 -27.74
N PRO A 72 2.74 -1.04 -28.76
CA PRO A 72 3.03 -2.13 -29.69
C PRO A 72 3.70 -3.36 -29.06
N ASP A 73 4.36 -3.21 -27.91
CA ASP A 73 5.08 -4.30 -27.23
C ASP A 73 4.27 -4.93 -26.10
N VAL A 74 3.03 -4.47 -25.86
CA VAL A 74 2.13 -5.03 -24.83
C VAL A 74 1.70 -6.44 -25.21
N THR A 75 1.84 -7.37 -24.26
CA THR A 75 1.52 -8.79 -24.46
C THR A 75 0.52 -9.34 -23.45
N LYS A 76 0.33 -8.67 -22.29
CA LYS A 76 -0.47 -9.20 -21.19
C LYS A 76 -1.90 -8.69 -21.14
N PHE A 77 -2.17 -7.56 -21.78
CA PHE A 77 -3.46 -6.89 -21.71
C PHE A 77 -3.97 -6.48 -23.08
N LYS A 78 -5.28 -6.27 -23.17
CA LYS A 78 -5.97 -5.77 -24.36
C LYS A 78 -6.94 -4.65 -23.99
N VAL A 79 -7.36 -3.89 -24.98
CA VAL A 79 -8.43 -2.89 -24.82
C VAL A 79 -9.70 -3.56 -24.26
N GLY A 80 -10.29 -2.92 -23.27
CA GLY A 80 -11.46 -3.42 -22.54
C GLY A 80 -11.13 -4.17 -21.25
N ASP A 81 -9.88 -4.55 -21.02
CA ASP A 81 -9.50 -5.20 -19.77
C ASP A 81 -9.65 -4.25 -18.58
N ARG A 82 -10.25 -4.73 -17.50
CA ARG A 82 -10.36 -4.04 -16.22
C ARG A 82 -9.15 -4.38 -15.37
N ILE A 83 -8.30 -3.38 -15.09
CA ILE A 83 -7.04 -3.57 -14.37
C ILE A 83 -6.97 -2.73 -13.12
N TYR A 84 -6.07 -3.11 -12.18
CA TYR A 84 -5.75 -2.35 -10.99
C TYR A 84 -4.24 -2.34 -10.76
N TYR A 85 -3.73 -1.25 -10.19
CA TYR A 85 -2.28 -1.01 -10.08
C TYR A 85 -1.97 0.12 -9.10
N ALA A 86 -0.73 0.15 -8.60
CA ALA A 86 -0.20 1.28 -7.82
C ALA A 86 0.55 2.29 -8.71
N GLY A 87 1.09 1.85 -9.85
CA GLY A 87 1.85 2.71 -10.75
C GLY A 87 3.30 2.95 -10.31
N SER A 88 3.87 4.08 -10.71
CA SER A 88 5.26 4.47 -10.44
C SER A 88 5.37 5.97 -10.18
N THR A 89 6.33 6.37 -9.34
CA THR A 89 6.66 7.78 -9.06
C THR A 89 7.40 8.48 -10.21
N GLN A 90 7.87 7.71 -11.20
CA GLN A 90 8.65 8.19 -12.35
C GLN A 90 7.78 8.75 -13.48
N VAL A 91 6.47 8.52 -13.43
CA VAL A 91 5.50 8.98 -14.44
C VAL A 91 4.33 9.69 -13.75
N ALA A 92 3.48 10.36 -14.54
CA ALA A 92 2.26 10.97 -14.04
C ALA A 92 1.35 9.93 -13.37
N GLY A 93 0.84 10.27 -12.18
CA GLY A 93 0.01 9.39 -11.37
C GLY A 93 -1.45 9.27 -11.82
N ALA A 94 -2.26 8.61 -11.01
CA ALA A 94 -3.64 8.24 -11.31
C ALA A 94 -4.68 9.35 -11.09
N ASN A 95 -4.27 10.54 -10.59
CA ASN A 95 -5.19 11.66 -10.41
C ASN A 95 -5.52 12.33 -11.78
N ALA A 96 -5.90 11.52 -12.77
CA ALA A 96 -6.21 11.93 -14.14
C ALA A 96 -7.22 10.97 -14.78
N GLU A 97 -8.03 11.47 -15.74
CA GLU A 97 -8.99 10.62 -16.47
C GLU A 97 -8.32 9.47 -17.21
N TYR A 98 -7.11 9.70 -17.71
CA TYR A 98 -6.31 8.69 -18.40
C TYR A 98 -4.88 8.71 -17.87
N GLN A 99 -4.35 7.53 -17.60
CA GLN A 99 -2.98 7.34 -17.12
C GLN A 99 -2.20 6.38 -18.02
N LEU A 100 -0.91 6.64 -18.20
CA LEU A 100 0.04 5.66 -18.76
C LEU A 100 0.52 4.73 -17.66
N VAL A 101 0.42 3.44 -17.90
CA VAL A 101 0.83 2.39 -16.96
C VAL A 101 1.72 1.37 -17.68
N ASP A 102 2.86 1.05 -17.12
CA ASP A 102 3.67 -0.07 -17.58
C ASP A 102 2.92 -1.39 -17.29
N GLU A 103 2.74 -2.24 -18.32
CA GLU A 103 2.02 -3.52 -18.16
C GLU A 103 2.62 -4.43 -17.09
N ARG A 104 3.91 -4.27 -16.75
CA ARG A 104 4.60 -5.04 -15.72
C ARG A 104 4.11 -4.73 -14.31
N LEU A 105 3.57 -3.51 -14.09
CA LEU A 105 3.09 -3.00 -12.78
C LEU A 105 1.61 -3.29 -12.52
N ALA A 106 0.88 -3.82 -13.51
CA ALA A 106 -0.55 -4.01 -13.44
C ALA A 106 -0.98 -5.48 -13.39
N SER A 107 -2.21 -5.70 -12.93
CA SER A 107 -2.92 -6.98 -13.05
C SER A 107 -4.39 -6.74 -13.41
N LEU A 108 -5.06 -7.78 -13.94
CA LEU A 108 -6.51 -7.79 -13.99
C LEU A 108 -7.06 -7.58 -12.59
N ALA A 109 -8.03 -6.69 -12.47
CA ALA A 109 -8.68 -6.44 -11.18
C ALA A 109 -9.51 -7.65 -10.72
N PRO A 110 -9.62 -7.89 -9.40
CA PRO A 110 -10.48 -8.94 -8.86
C PRO A 110 -11.92 -8.79 -9.38
N ARG A 111 -12.53 -9.89 -9.81
CA ARG A 111 -13.90 -9.89 -10.38
C ARG A 111 -14.96 -9.69 -9.32
N THR A 112 -14.68 -10.10 -8.09
CA THR A 112 -15.60 -10.03 -6.95
C THR A 112 -15.63 -8.66 -6.29
N LEU A 113 -14.63 -7.78 -6.56
CA LEU A 113 -14.55 -6.45 -5.99
C LEU A 113 -15.13 -5.38 -6.94
N THR A 114 -15.86 -4.43 -6.38
CA THR A 114 -16.26 -3.19 -7.08
C THR A 114 -15.04 -2.35 -7.43
N ASP A 115 -15.19 -1.29 -8.25
CA ASP A 115 -14.08 -0.40 -8.59
C ASP A 115 -13.50 0.27 -7.34
N ALA A 116 -14.35 0.76 -6.43
CA ALA A 116 -13.89 1.36 -5.19
C ALA A 116 -13.10 0.36 -4.32
N GLN A 117 -13.61 -0.86 -4.18
CA GLN A 117 -12.94 -1.90 -3.40
C GLN A 117 -11.60 -2.32 -4.02
N ALA A 118 -11.54 -2.44 -5.34
CA ALA A 118 -10.32 -2.82 -6.05
C ALA A 118 -9.25 -1.71 -6.00
N ALA A 119 -9.66 -0.42 -6.15
CA ALA A 119 -8.75 0.72 -6.07
C ALA A 119 -8.09 0.87 -4.69
N ALA A 120 -8.70 0.38 -3.62
CA ALA A 120 -8.15 0.45 -2.27
C ALA A 120 -6.92 -0.46 -2.06
N MET A 121 -6.65 -1.41 -2.96
CA MET A 121 -5.81 -2.56 -2.64
C MET A 121 -4.37 -2.54 -3.16
N PRO A 122 -4.02 -1.96 -4.34
CA PRO A 122 -2.74 -2.23 -4.99
C PRO A 122 -1.51 -1.86 -4.15
N LEU A 123 -1.36 -0.60 -3.77
CA LEU A 123 -0.17 -0.12 -3.06
C LEU A 123 0.03 -0.84 -1.72
N THR A 124 -1.04 -0.95 -0.94
CA THR A 124 -0.96 -1.58 0.38
C THR A 124 -0.68 -3.08 0.29
N THR A 125 -1.23 -3.76 -0.72
CA THR A 125 -0.96 -5.18 -0.98
C THR A 125 0.49 -5.41 -1.41
N LEU A 126 1.02 -4.58 -2.33
CA LEU A 126 2.42 -4.66 -2.75
C LEU A 126 3.36 -4.45 -1.57
N THR A 127 3.17 -3.37 -0.81
CA THR A 127 3.97 -3.06 0.38
C THR A 127 3.92 -4.19 1.40
N ALA A 128 2.73 -4.72 1.71
CA ALA A 128 2.57 -5.80 2.68
C ALA A 128 3.23 -7.09 2.21
N TYR A 129 3.05 -7.45 0.94
CA TYR A 129 3.62 -8.67 0.37
C TYR A 129 5.15 -8.61 0.31
N GLU A 130 5.71 -7.52 -0.19
CA GLU A 130 7.15 -7.33 -0.31
C GLU A 130 7.81 -7.30 1.08
N LEU A 131 7.22 -6.60 2.05
CA LEU A 131 7.73 -6.62 3.41
C LEU A 131 7.68 -8.03 4.01
N LEU A 132 6.55 -8.73 3.96
CA LEU A 132 6.41 -10.07 4.55
C LEU A 132 7.33 -11.11 3.93
N PHE A 133 7.33 -11.21 2.60
CA PHE A 133 7.88 -12.37 1.93
C PHE A 133 9.25 -12.12 1.28
N GLU A 134 9.60 -10.86 1.00
CA GLU A 134 10.90 -10.53 0.43
C GLU A 134 11.88 -9.98 1.48
N LYS A 135 11.38 -9.31 2.54
CA LYS A 135 12.22 -8.70 3.59
C LYS A 135 12.21 -9.51 4.89
N LEU A 136 11.05 -9.81 5.45
CA LEU A 136 10.92 -10.56 6.69
C LEU A 136 11.06 -12.09 6.51
N GLN A 137 11.33 -12.55 5.31
CA GLN A 137 11.69 -13.93 4.95
C GLN A 137 10.66 -14.99 5.39
N PHE A 138 9.38 -14.64 5.38
CA PHE A 138 8.33 -15.64 5.42
C PHE A 138 8.13 -16.27 4.04
N VAL A 139 7.62 -17.49 4.00
CA VAL A 139 7.32 -18.17 2.73
C VAL A 139 5.97 -17.68 2.19
N GLY A 140 5.95 -17.06 1.01
CA GLY A 140 4.75 -16.51 0.36
C GLY A 140 3.86 -17.60 -0.27
N LYS A 141 3.44 -18.59 0.51
CA LYS A 141 2.55 -19.69 0.10
C LYS A 141 1.61 -20.05 1.25
N ALA A 142 0.41 -20.51 0.90
CA ALA A 142 -0.62 -20.90 1.85
C ALA A 142 -0.08 -21.91 2.89
N ASN A 143 -0.29 -21.62 4.18
CA ASN A 143 0.00 -22.50 5.32
C ASN A 143 1.46 -22.99 5.42
N GLN A 144 2.45 -22.25 4.89
CA GLN A 144 3.86 -22.69 4.90
C GLN A 144 4.66 -22.13 6.08
N ASN A 145 4.06 -21.32 6.98
CA ASN A 145 4.75 -20.69 8.11
C ASN A 145 4.16 -21.09 9.47
N GLN A 146 3.70 -22.30 9.61
CA GLN A 146 3.08 -22.78 10.84
C GLN A 146 3.99 -22.58 12.06
N LYS A 147 3.42 -22.10 13.18
CA LYS A 147 4.12 -21.78 14.44
C LYS A 147 5.04 -20.56 14.36
N ARG A 148 5.14 -19.87 13.22
CA ARG A 148 5.84 -18.58 13.14
C ARG A 148 4.91 -17.44 13.55
N THR A 149 5.49 -16.40 14.13
CA THR A 149 4.78 -15.25 14.72
C THR A 149 5.24 -13.93 14.10
N LEU A 150 4.28 -13.04 13.84
CA LEU A 150 4.50 -11.69 13.33
C LEU A 150 3.87 -10.69 14.29
N LEU A 151 4.63 -9.66 14.70
CA LEU A 151 4.08 -8.48 15.37
C LEU A 151 3.98 -7.33 14.37
N ILE A 152 2.79 -6.76 14.21
CA ILE A 152 2.53 -5.60 13.34
C ILE A 152 2.29 -4.37 14.22
N ILE A 153 3.15 -3.38 14.11
CA ILE A 153 2.93 -2.06 14.70
C ILE A 153 2.07 -1.22 13.75
N ASN A 154 0.94 -0.70 14.23
CA ASN A 154 -0.10 -0.02 13.44
C ASN A 154 -0.86 -0.98 12.50
N GLY A 155 -1.40 -2.08 13.08
CA GLY A 155 -2.14 -3.10 12.33
C GLY A 155 -3.49 -2.65 11.77
N GLY A 156 -4.11 -1.58 12.31
CA GLY A 156 -5.42 -1.07 11.86
C GLY A 156 -5.38 -0.22 10.60
N GLY A 157 -4.21 0.24 10.16
CA GLY A 157 -4.03 1.02 8.92
C GLY A 157 -4.12 0.16 7.65
N GLY A 158 -4.10 0.81 6.48
CA GLY A 158 -4.28 0.14 5.19
C GLY A 158 -3.29 -1.01 4.95
N VAL A 159 -1.98 -0.79 5.17
CA VAL A 159 -0.95 -1.83 5.02
C VAL A 159 -1.10 -2.90 6.09
N GLY A 160 -1.27 -2.51 7.36
CA GLY A 160 -1.35 -3.45 8.47
C GLY A 160 -2.52 -4.43 8.34
N THR A 161 -3.66 -3.93 7.89
CA THR A 161 -4.87 -4.73 7.70
C THR A 161 -4.69 -5.81 6.61
N ILE A 162 -4.18 -5.46 5.43
CA ILE A 162 -3.96 -6.46 4.38
C ILE A 162 -2.76 -7.37 4.70
N MET A 163 -1.75 -6.85 5.43
CA MET A 163 -0.62 -7.64 5.90
C MET A 163 -1.06 -8.75 6.85
N ALA A 164 -1.98 -8.48 7.78
CA ALA A 164 -2.51 -9.48 8.68
C ALA A 164 -3.24 -10.61 7.92
N GLN A 165 -4.06 -10.27 6.92
CA GLN A 165 -4.73 -11.26 6.08
C GLN A 165 -3.74 -12.12 5.26
N LEU A 166 -2.71 -11.51 4.66
CA LEU A 166 -1.66 -12.22 3.92
C LEU A 166 -0.84 -13.13 4.86
N ALA A 167 -0.52 -12.65 6.06
CA ALA A 167 0.20 -13.43 7.07
C ALA A 167 -0.62 -14.64 7.52
N HIS A 168 -1.90 -14.44 7.82
CA HIS A 168 -2.82 -15.53 8.18
C HIS A 168 -2.95 -16.57 7.05
N TRP A 169 -3.13 -16.11 5.79
CA TRP A 169 -3.12 -17.01 4.62
C TRP A 169 -1.84 -17.85 4.55
N ALA A 170 -0.71 -17.26 4.87
CA ALA A 170 0.58 -17.94 4.86
C ALA A 170 0.81 -18.87 6.08
N GLY A 171 -0.13 -18.90 7.06
CA GLY A 171 -0.07 -19.73 8.27
C GLY A 171 0.73 -19.11 9.41
N ILE A 172 0.86 -17.78 9.44
CA ILE A 172 1.58 -17.04 10.49
C ILE A 172 0.57 -16.61 11.56
N THR A 173 0.94 -16.74 12.83
CA THR A 173 0.19 -16.14 13.95
C THR A 173 0.48 -14.65 14.03
N VAL A 174 -0.56 -13.82 14.05
CA VAL A 174 -0.46 -12.36 13.95
C VAL A 174 -0.83 -11.69 15.25
N LEU A 175 0.12 -10.94 15.81
CA LEU A 175 -0.11 -9.96 16.86
C LEU A 175 -0.10 -8.57 16.22
N ALA A 176 -1.02 -7.67 16.57
CA ALA A 176 -1.03 -6.34 15.96
C ALA A 176 -1.52 -5.26 16.90
N THR A 177 -0.85 -4.10 16.86
CA THR A 177 -1.23 -2.94 17.65
C THR A 177 -2.26 -2.08 16.94
N SER A 178 -3.24 -1.59 17.70
CA SER A 178 -4.15 -0.51 17.31
C SER A 178 -4.74 0.15 18.57
N SER A 179 -5.58 1.18 18.37
CA SER A 179 -6.43 1.67 19.45
C SER A 179 -7.46 0.60 19.86
N PRO A 180 -7.83 0.50 21.16
CA PRO A 180 -8.81 -0.49 21.65
C PRO A 180 -10.14 -0.51 20.88
N LYS A 181 -10.60 0.65 20.43
CA LYS A 181 -11.83 0.78 19.60
C LYS A 181 -11.78 0.00 18.29
N ASN A 182 -10.59 -0.33 17.81
CA ASN A 182 -10.36 -1.05 16.57
C ASN A 182 -10.11 -2.56 16.76
N ALA A 183 -10.27 -3.09 17.98
CA ALA A 183 -9.99 -4.50 18.28
C ALA A 183 -10.81 -5.47 17.42
N ASP A 184 -12.09 -5.15 17.17
CA ASP A 184 -12.96 -5.97 16.34
C ASP A 184 -12.56 -5.87 14.87
N TRP A 185 -12.14 -4.69 14.39
CA TRP A 185 -11.56 -4.53 13.05
C TRP A 185 -10.33 -5.41 12.87
N LEU A 186 -9.42 -5.43 13.84
CA LEU A 186 -8.24 -6.28 13.80
C LEU A 186 -8.62 -7.77 13.70
N ARG A 187 -9.55 -8.25 14.55
CA ARG A 187 -10.00 -9.66 14.53
C ARG A 187 -10.69 -10.04 13.22
N GLN A 188 -11.55 -9.17 12.69
CA GLN A 188 -12.20 -9.37 11.39
C GLN A 188 -11.20 -9.49 10.24
N ASN A 189 -10.04 -8.86 10.39
CA ASN A 189 -8.95 -8.89 9.43
C ASN A 189 -7.81 -9.85 9.82
N GLN A 190 -8.14 -10.93 10.51
CA GLN A 190 -7.26 -12.08 10.78
C GLN A 190 -6.09 -11.78 11.74
N VAL A 191 -6.24 -10.84 12.66
CA VAL A 191 -5.31 -10.65 13.77
C VAL A 191 -5.71 -11.57 14.92
N ASP A 192 -4.81 -12.48 15.32
CA ASP A 192 -5.04 -13.42 16.41
C ASP A 192 -5.00 -12.71 17.78
N VAL A 193 -4.07 -11.78 17.96
CA VAL A 193 -3.85 -11.06 19.23
C VAL A 193 -3.86 -9.55 19.01
N PRO A 194 -5.01 -8.87 19.17
CA PRO A 194 -5.06 -7.41 19.21
C PRO A 194 -4.36 -6.85 20.44
N LEU A 195 -3.50 -5.86 20.25
CA LEU A 195 -2.72 -5.19 21.29
C LEU A 195 -3.04 -3.69 21.31
N ASP A 196 -3.03 -3.08 22.50
CA ASP A 196 -3.28 -1.66 22.70
C ASP A 196 -1.97 -0.87 22.71
N TYR A 197 -1.74 -0.01 21.71
CA TYR A 197 -0.50 0.77 21.64
C TYR A 197 -0.35 1.84 22.76
N HIS A 198 -1.41 2.12 23.55
CA HIS A 198 -1.32 3.03 24.68
C HIS A 198 -0.72 2.37 25.95
N LYS A 199 -0.54 1.05 25.94
CA LYS A 199 0.01 0.27 27.04
C LYS A 199 1.41 -0.23 26.73
N ASP A 200 2.09 -0.74 27.74
CA ASP A 200 3.39 -1.38 27.56
C ASP A 200 3.26 -2.58 26.60
N LEU A 201 3.82 -2.43 25.42
CA LEU A 201 3.74 -3.44 24.36
C LEU A 201 4.52 -4.71 24.73
N TYR A 202 5.66 -4.58 25.42
CA TYR A 202 6.44 -5.72 25.85
C TYR A 202 5.64 -6.59 26.85
N ALA A 203 5.02 -5.95 27.82
CA ALA A 203 4.18 -6.64 28.82
C ALA A 203 3.00 -7.36 28.14
N GLN A 204 2.28 -6.68 27.24
CA GLN A 204 1.13 -7.29 26.54
C GLN A 204 1.51 -8.51 25.69
N VAL A 205 2.64 -8.48 24.98
CA VAL A 205 3.13 -9.63 24.20
C VAL A 205 3.47 -10.79 25.12
N ARG A 206 4.06 -10.51 26.30
CA ARG A 206 4.36 -11.52 27.33
C ARG A 206 3.09 -12.12 27.93
N GLU A 207 2.12 -11.30 28.28
CA GLU A 207 0.80 -11.72 28.80
C GLU A 207 0.03 -12.57 27.79
N ALA A 208 0.21 -12.32 26.50
CA ALA A 208 -0.35 -13.15 25.43
C ALA A 208 0.37 -14.50 25.23
N GLY A 209 1.41 -14.79 26.04
CA GLY A 209 2.12 -16.07 26.04
C GLY A 209 3.33 -16.13 25.07
N TYR A 210 3.80 -14.98 24.57
CA TYR A 210 4.94 -14.92 23.66
C TYR A 210 6.16 -14.28 24.33
N ASP A 211 7.25 -15.02 24.48
CA ASP A 211 8.52 -14.48 24.95
C ASP A 211 9.20 -13.59 23.92
N SER A 212 9.00 -13.92 22.66
CA SER A 212 9.54 -13.22 21.50
C SER A 212 8.79 -13.62 20.23
N VAL A 213 8.96 -12.88 19.14
CA VAL A 213 8.31 -13.10 17.84
C VAL A 213 9.35 -13.30 16.73
N ASP A 214 8.97 -14.04 15.67
CA ASP A 214 9.89 -14.34 14.55
C ASP A 214 10.21 -13.11 13.71
N ALA A 215 9.22 -12.24 13.52
CA ALA A 215 9.42 -10.99 12.82
C ALA A 215 8.52 -9.86 13.35
N ILE A 216 8.94 -8.61 13.07
CA ILE A 216 8.22 -7.40 13.47
C ILE A 216 8.14 -6.45 12.28
N ALA A 217 6.94 -6.04 11.91
CA ALA A 217 6.66 -5.02 10.91
C ALA A 217 6.32 -3.70 11.60
N ILE A 218 7.16 -2.68 11.44
CA ILE A 218 6.95 -1.35 12.00
C ILE A 218 6.39 -0.46 10.90
N LEU A 219 5.07 -0.23 10.93
CA LEU A 219 4.36 0.54 9.90
C LEU A 219 4.12 2.01 10.31
N TRP A 220 4.66 2.41 11.46
CA TRP A 220 4.55 3.76 12.01
C TRP A 220 5.68 4.04 12.99
N ALA A 221 6.32 5.24 12.90
CA ALA A 221 7.28 5.80 13.86
C ALA A 221 8.35 4.78 14.34
N PRO A 222 9.23 4.28 13.44
CA PRO A 222 10.23 3.27 13.81
C PRO A 222 11.12 3.70 14.99
N GLU A 223 11.42 4.99 15.13
CA GLU A 223 12.20 5.55 16.25
C GLU A 223 11.52 5.34 17.62
N ALA A 224 10.18 5.31 17.65
CA ALA A 224 9.44 5.11 18.90
C ALA A 224 9.31 3.62 19.28
N TYR A 225 9.40 2.72 18.31
CA TYR A 225 9.13 1.29 18.51
C TYR A 225 10.36 0.40 18.39
N PHE A 226 11.49 0.91 17.91
CA PHE A 226 12.66 0.06 17.64
C PHE A 226 13.20 -0.60 18.92
N ASP A 227 13.24 0.10 20.06
CA ASP A 227 13.75 -0.45 21.32
C ASP A 227 12.92 -1.64 21.82
N VAL A 228 11.59 -1.56 21.76
CA VAL A 228 10.71 -2.66 22.13
C VAL A 228 10.76 -3.77 21.09
N ALA A 229 10.89 -3.44 19.81
CA ALA A 229 11.07 -4.44 18.75
C ALA A 229 12.39 -5.21 18.94
N ALA A 230 13.49 -4.52 19.26
CA ALA A 230 14.76 -5.17 19.56
C ALA A 230 14.70 -6.13 20.75
N LYS A 231 13.86 -5.84 21.77
CA LYS A 231 13.63 -6.75 22.91
C LYS A 231 12.81 -7.98 22.49
N LEU A 232 11.76 -7.78 21.67
CA LEU A 232 10.78 -8.82 21.30
C LEU A 232 11.21 -9.72 20.14
N VAL A 233 12.08 -9.26 19.23
CA VAL A 233 12.53 -10.09 18.12
C VAL A 233 13.34 -11.29 18.60
N LYS A 234 13.09 -12.49 18.05
CA LYS A 234 13.89 -13.70 18.31
C LYS A 234 15.33 -13.55 17.79
N PRO A 235 16.28 -14.33 18.32
CA PRO A 235 17.55 -14.55 17.63
C PRO A 235 17.32 -15.01 16.19
N PHE A 236 18.07 -14.44 15.25
CA PHE A 236 17.95 -14.66 13.80
C PHE A 236 16.59 -14.20 13.21
N GLY A 237 15.81 -13.41 13.98
CA GLY A 237 14.55 -12.83 13.50
C GLY A 237 14.74 -11.58 12.68
N HIS A 238 13.63 -11.01 12.20
CA HIS A 238 13.65 -9.90 11.26
C HIS A 238 12.79 -8.73 11.77
N ILE A 239 13.29 -7.52 11.62
CA ILE A 239 12.53 -6.28 11.83
C ILE A 239 12.49 -5.57 10.49
N GLY A 240 11.33 -5.04 10.08
CA GLY A 240 11.24 -4.27 8.87
C GLY A 240 10.33 -3.05 9.03
N SER A 241 10.61 -1.98 8.28
CA SER A 241 9.78 -0.78 8.29
C SER A 241 9.53 -0.25 6.89
N ILE A 242 8.35 0.38 6.73
CA ILE A 242 7.91 1.09 5.51
C ILE A 242 7.97 2.60 5.67
N VAL A 243 8.34 3.08 6.85
CA VAL A 243 8.37 4.51 7.20
C VAL A 243 9.79 4.89 7.56
N GLY A 244 10.31 5.95 6.94
CA GLY A 244 11.61 6.50 7.29
C GLY A 244 11.63 7.00 8.74
N SER A 245 12.79 6.95 9.37
CA SER A 245 13.01 7.47 10.71
C SER A 245 13.66 8.86 10.64
N PRO A 246 13.14 9.86 11.36
CA PRO A 246 13.80 11.15 11.49
C PRO A 246 15.04 11.10 12.41
N ALA A 247 15.19 10.04 13.19
CA ALA A 247 16.29 9.80 14.12
C ALA A 247 17.05 8.52 13.78
N ASP A 248 18.28 8.42 14.25
CA ASP A 248 19.10 7.23 14.13
C ASP A 248 18.46 6.06 14.90
N LEU A 249 18.36 4.90 14.26
CA LEU A 249 17.90 3.68 14.91
C LEU A 249 19.10 2.96 15.59
N PRO A 250 18.95 2.54 16.86
CA PRO A 250 20.04 1.90 17.59
C PRO A 250 20.21 0.42 17.18
N LEU A 251 20.62 0.17 15.93
CA LEU A 251 20.76 -1.17 15.35
C LEU A 251 21.67 -2.10 16.15
N TYR A 252 22.60 -1.54 16.93
CA TYR A 252 23.46 -2.35 17.82
C TYR A 252 22.68 -3.20 18.83
N LEU A 253 21.43 -2.81 19.17
CA LEU A 253 20.57 -3.57 20.10
C LEU A 253 20.21 -4.96 19.60
N ILE A 254 20.16 -5.16 18.28
CA ILE A 254 19.83 -6.46 17.67
C ILE A 254 21.07 -7.27 17.26
N LYS A 255 22.28 -6.71 17.40
CA LYS A 255 23.53 -7.36 17.00
C LYS A 255 23.72 -8.72 17.66
N ASN A 256 23.55 -8.82 18.99
CA ASN A 256 23.79 -10.07 19.74
C ASN A 256 22.71 -11.15 19.49
N LYS A 257 21.59 -10.76 18.86
CA LYS A 257 20.57 -11.68 18.37
C LYS A 257 20.82 -12.12 16.93
N ALA A 258 21.84 -11.58 16.24
CA ALA A 258 22.06 -11.75 14.81
C ALA A 258 20.78 -11.50 13.99
N ALA A 259 19.91 -10.60 14.48
CA ALA A 259 18.68 -10.23 13.79
C ALA A 259 18.94 -9.16 12.73
N SER A 260 18.08 -9.08 11.71
CA SER A 260 18.17 -8.10 10.64
C SER A 260 17.19 -6.94 10.82
N PHE A 261 17.51 -5.82 10.16
CA PHE A 261 16.58 -4.73 9.93
C PHE A 261 16.54 -4.40 8.44
N ASP A 262 15.34 -4.33 7.87
CA ASP A 262 15.11 -4.11 6.45
C ASP A 262 14.16 -2.94 6.20
N TRP A 263 14.45 -2.13 5.18
CA TRP A 263 13.53 -1.14 4.65
C TRP A 263 12.69 -1.74 3.53
N GLU A 264 11.38 -1.43 3.53
CA GLU A 264 10.50 -1.66 2.40
C GLU A 264 10.04 -0.33 1.81
N TYR A 265 10.21 -0.18 0.50
CA TYR A 265 9.72 0.93 -0.30
C TYR A 265 9.25 0.39 -1.65
N MET A 266 7.95 0.20 -1.82
CA MET A 266 7.39 -0.51 -2.96
C MET A 266 7.73 0.12 -4.33
N PHE A 267 8.04 1.42 -4.39
CA PHE A 267 8.47 2.06 -5.63
C PHE A 267 9.93 1.78 -5.99
N ALA A 268 10.74 1.23 -5.08
CA ALA A 268 12.15 0.95 -5.36
C ALA A 268 12.34 0.08 -6.60
N LYS A 269 11.42 -0.87 -6.86
CA LYS A 269 11.48 -1.73 -8.04
C LYS A 269 11.25 -0.98 -9.34
N SER A 270 10.23 -0.10 -9.38
CA SER A 270 9.95 0.73 -10.55
C SER A 270 11.00 1.82 -10.75
N ASP A 271 11.51 2.40 -9.65
CA ASP A 271 12.48 3.50 -9.71
C ASP A 271 13.87 3.02 -10.17
N ALA A 272 14.25 1.78 -9.81
CA ALA A 272 15.52 1.16 -10.19
C ALA A 272 15.42 0.22 -11.41
N ASP A 273 14.24 0.10 -12.04
CA ASP A 273 13.93 -0.92 -13.09
C ASP A 273 14.39 -2.34 -12.69
N TYR A 274 14.22 -2.68 -11.40
CA TYR A 274 14.66 -3.97 -10.85
C TYR A 274 13.46 -4.88 -10.59
N ASN A 275 13.41 -6.04 -11.23
CA ASN A 275 12.38 -7.07 -11.06
C ASN A 275 10.93 -6.53 -11.10
N VAL A 276 10.68 -5.48 -11.90
CA VAL A 276 9.42 -4.72 -11.97
C VAL A 276 8.21 -5.64 -12.16
N ALA A 277 8.35 -6.67 -13.02
CA ALA A 277 7.27 -7.61 -13.30
C ALA A 277 6.82 -8.45 -12.08
N SER A 278 7.57 -8.42 -10.97
CA SER A 278 7.13 -9.08 -9.72
C SER A 278 5.88 -8.42 -9.16
N GLN A 279 5.74 -7.11 -9.29
CA GLN A 279 4.58 -6.39 -8.76
C GLN A 279 3.29 -6.77 -9.47
N GLY A 280 3.29 -6.87 -10.80
CA GLY A 280 2.13 -7.41 -11.53
C GLY A 280 1.78 -8.84 -11.12
N ARG A 281 2.79 -9.71 -10.85
CA ARG A 281 2.55 -11.07 -10.35
C ARG A 281 1.98 -11.10 -8.93
N ILE A 282 2.44 -10.22 -8.05
CA ILE A 282 1.90 -10.06 -6.68
C ILE A 282 0.43 -9.65 -6.75
N LEU A 283 0.11 -8.64 -7.54
CA LEU A 283 -1.27 -8.20 -7.75
C LEU A 283 -2.12 -9.31 -8.37
N GLN A 284 -1.59 -10.08 -9.32
CA GLN A 284 -2.30 -11.22 -9.91
C GLN A 284 -2.61 -12.31 -8.87
N LEU A 285 -1.68 -12.60 -7.97
CA LEU A 285 -1.92 -13.51 -6.85
C LEU A 285 -3.00 -12.97 -5.93
N ALA A 286 -2.89 -11.70 -5.54
CA ALA A 286 -3.87 -11.05 -4.67
C ALA A 286 -5.28 -11.04 -5.30
N ALA A 287 -5.40 -10.74 -6.60
CA ALA A 287 -6.68 -10.78 -7.30
C ALA A 287 -7.35 -12.16 -7.22
N ARG A 288 -6.57 -13.23 -7.37
CA ARG A 288 -7.09 -14.61 -7.20
C ARG A 288 -7.54 -14.87 -5.77
N LEU A 289 -6.78 -14.41 -4.77
CA LEU A 289 -7.13 -14.60 -3.36
C LEU A 289 -8.37 -13.81 -2.96
N PHE A 290 -8.59 -12.61 -3.52
CA PHE A 290 -9.84 -11.87 -3.38
C PHE A 290 -11.02 -12.61 -4.04
N ASP A 291 -10.84 -13.09 -5.26
CA ASP A 291 -11.87 -13.83 -6.00
C ASP A 291 -12.27 -15.16 -5.31
N GLN A 292 -11.36 -15.74 -4.53
CA GLN A 292 -11.58 -16.94 -3.71
C GLN A 292 -12.14 -16.62 -2.31
N GLY A 293 -12.27 -15.34 -1.93
CA GLY A 293 -12.73 -14.94 -0.60
C GLY A 293 -11.69 -15.19 0.51
N VAL A 294 -10.43 -15.45 0.15
CA VAL A 294 -9.33 -15.61 1.11
C VAL A 294 -8.87 -14.25 1.65
N LEU A 295 -8.82 -13.25 0.77
CA LEU A 295 -8.59 -11.86 1.14
C LEU A 295 -9.90 -11.07 1.00
N THR A 296 -10.07 -10.07 1.84
CA THR A 296 -11.17 -9.10 1.79
C THR A 296 -10.64 -7.70 1.63
N THR A 297 -11.43 -6.82 1.00
CA THR A 297 -11.03 -5.42 0.83
C THR A 297 -10.86 -4.72 2.17
N THR A 298 -9.88 -3.84 2.23
CA THR A 298 -9.64 -2.97 3.40
C THR A 298 -10.29 -1.59 3.25
N LEU A 299 -11.16 -1.42 2.26
CA LEU A 299 -11.94 -0.20 2.03
C LEU A 299 -12.89 0.07 3.20
N THR A 300 -12.80 1.25 3.81
CA THR A 300 -13.68 1.68 4.89
C THR A 300 -14.49 2.93 4.54
N GLU A 301 -13.95 3.78 3.67
CA GLU A 301 -14.60 5.02 3.26
C GLU A 301 -14.58 5.20 1.74
N THR A 302 -15.71 5.66 1.18
CA THR A 302 -15.82 6.01 -0.23
C THR A 302 -16.40 7.42 -0.37
N MET A 303 -15.66 8.30 -1.04
CA MET A 303 -16.14 9.61 -1.47
C MET A 303 -16.65 9.50 -2.91
N THR A 304 -17.92 9.87 -3.14
CA THR A 304 -18.59 9.73 -4.45
C THR A 304 -18.87 11.10 -5.11
N THR A 305 -18.24 12.15 -4.63
CA THR A 305 -18.45 13.54 -5.08
C THR A 305 -17.76 13.88 -6.41
N GLY A 306 -17.13 12.89 -7.05
CA GLY A 306 -16.29 13.05 -8.23
C GLY A 306 -14.82 13.24 -7.88
N ILE A 307 -13.96 13.08 -8.89
CA ILE A 307 -12.49 13.21 -8.76
C ILE A 307 -12.10 14.60 -9.25
N ASN A 308 -11.76 15.48 -8.33
CA ASN A 308 -11.34 16.86 -8.56
C ASN A 308 -10.45 17.38 -7.42
N ALA A 309 -9.90 18.59 -7.56
CA ALA A 309 -8.99 19.16 -6.56
C ALA A 309 -9.65 19.29 -5.18
N ALA A 310 -10.94 19.62 -5.10
CA ALA A 310 -11.64 19.77 -3.83
C ALA A 310 -11.80 18.44 -3.09
N SER A 311 -12.27 17.39 -3.79
CA SER A 311 -12.43 16.05 -3.20
C SER A 311 -11.09 15.43 -2.79
N LEU A 312 -10.02 15.63 -3.59
CA LEU A 312 -8.71 15.18 -3.22
C LEU A 312 -8.10 15.94 -2.04
N ASN A 313 -8.33 17.26 -1.93
CA ASN A 313 -7.91 18.01 -0.73
C ASN A 313 -8.58 17.46 0.53
N GLU A 314 -9.88 17.16 0.48
CA GLU A 314 -10.60 16.56 1.60
C GLU A 314 -10.06 15.15 1.92
N ALA A 315 -9.82 14.30 0.89
CA ALA A 315 -9.26 12.97 1.07
C ALA A 315 -7.84 13.03 1.69
N HIS A 316 -6.98 13.94 1.21
CA HIS A 316 -5.65 14.17 1.79
C HIS A 316 -5.73 14.61 3.26
N ALA A 317 -6.65 15.52 3.60
CA ALA A 317 -6.84 15.96 4.98
C ALA A 317 -7.27 14.81 5.90
N ARG A 318 -8.20 13.94 5.45
CA ARG A 318 -8.65 12.76 6.22
C ARG A 318 -7.51 11.77 6.44
N VAL A 319 -6.76 11.44 5.39
CA VAL A 319 -5.60 10.53 5.49
C VAL A 319 -4.50 11.13 6.37
N GLY A 320 -4.22 12.43 6.22
CA GLY A 320 -3.20 13.14 6.99
C GLY A 320 -3.53 13.27 8.49
N ALA A 321 -4.81 13.22 8.87
CA ALA A 321 -5.22 13.23 10.27
C ALA A 321 -4.75 11.98 11.06
N GLY A 322 -4.33 10.90 10.39
CA GLY A 322 -3.68 9.74 11.01
C GLY A 322 -4.61 8.83 11.84
N HIS A 323 -5.92 9.02 11.79
CA HIS A 323 -6.89 8.28 12.62
C HIS A 323 -7.73 7.26 11.84
N MET A 324 -7.41 7.03 10.58
CA MET A 324 -8.15 6.11 9.72
C MET A 324 -7.81 4.65 10.02
N THR A 325 -8.85 3.82 10.01
CA THR A 325 -8.72 2.38 9.82
C THR A 325 -8.94 2.05 8.35
N GLY A 326 -8.19 1.06 7.82
CA GLY A 326 -8.33 0.65 6.43
C GLY A 326 -7.99 1.73 5.41
N LYS A 327 -8.82 1.90 4.37
CA LYS A 327 -8.54 2.74 3.20
C LYS A 327 -9.72 3.63 2.81
N LEU A 328 -9.38 4.80 2.24
CA LEU A 328 -10.30 5.75 1.63
C LEU A 328 -10.14 5.74 0.11
N VAL A 329 -11.26 5.74 -0.62
CA VAL A 329 -11.32 5.81 -2.08
C VAL A 329 -12.16 6.99 -2.52
N VAL A 330 -11.72 7.66 -3.60
CA VAL A 330 -12.48 8.69 -4.31
C VAL A 330 -12.93 8.10 -5.64
N THR A 331 -14.22 8.25 -5.96
CA THR A 331 -14.83 7.70 -7.19
C THR A 331 -15.85 8.69 -7.76
N GLY A 332 -16.25 8.45 -9.00
CA GLY A 332 -17.15 9.30 -9.77
C GLY A 332 -16.46 9.90 -10.98
N PRO A 333 -17.14 10.78 -11.73
CA PRO A 333 -16.53 11.42 -12.89
C PRO A 333 -15.43 12.40 -12.48
N PHE A 334 -14.47 12.61 -13.39
CA PHE A 334 -13.56 13.75 -13.32
C PHE A 334 -14.35 15.00 -13.69
N ASN A 335 -14.73 15.78 -12.71
CA ASN A 335 -15.65 16.94 -12.83
C ASN A 335 -14.99 18.26 -12.44
N ALA A 336 -13.77 18.44 -12.86
CA ALA A 336 -12.97 19.66 -12.72
C ALA A 336 -13.48 20.78 -13.64
#